data_3c3d04c22c7552851ab64e043b9e5982
#
_entry.id   3c3d04c22c7552851ab64e043b9e5982
#
_cell.length_a   1.000
_cell.length_b   1.000
_cell.length_c   1.000
_cell.angle_alpha   90.00
_cell.angle_beta   90.00
_cell.angle_gamma   90.00
#
_symmetry.space_group_name_H-M   'P 1'
#
loop_
_entity.id
_entity.type
_entity.pdbx_description
1 polymer ?
#
loop_
_entity_poly.entity_id
_entity_poly.type
_entity_poly.pdbx_seq_one_letter_code
_entity_poly.pdbx_strand_id
1 'polypeptide(L)'
;ICRAARMGGFGVLDEVNMAKNEALAVLHAALDFRRVIDVPGYERIALDDAARFIGTMNYGYAGTRELNEALVSRFVVLDMPVISQENLRKLLARSFPELQAKWAEQFAELFDDLRRKCENAEISTKALDLRGLLSALHLIEKGISTGDALRLGIINKAFEPFERQLVADAVWARIPRSAS
;
A
#
# COMPACT_ATOMS: atom_id res chain seq x y z
N ILE A 1 10.69 -11.45 -14.26
CA ILE A 1 10.36 -12.87 -13.96
C ILE A 1 11.39 -13.79 -14.59
N CYS A 2 11.56 -13.80 -15.93
CA CYS A 2 12.45 -14.75 -16.65
C CYS A 2 13.90 -14.73 -16.16
N ARG A 3 14.45 -13.55 -15.83
CA ARG A 3 15.81 -13.45 -15.28
C ARG A 3 15.91 -14.12 -13.90
N ALA A 4 14.98 -13.86 -12.98
CA ALA A 4 14.95 -14.53 -11.69
C ALA A 4 14.75 -16.05 -11.84
N ALA A 5 13.93 -16.47 -12.81
CA ALA A 5 13.71 -17.87 -13.10
C ALA A 5 15.00 -18.60 -13.52
N ARG A 6 15.80 -17.99 -14.40
CA ARG A 6 17.03 -18.60 -14.95
C ARG A 6 18.24 -18.55 -14.01
N MET A 7 18.34 -17.50 -13.20
CA MET A 7 19.53 -17.21 -12.39
C MET A 7 19.36 -17.49 -10.89
N GLY A 8 18.17 -17.88 -10.48
CA GLY A 8 17.79 -17.91 -9.07
C GLY A 8 17.47 -16.52 -8.52
N GLY A 9 17.06 -16.46 -7.24
CA GLY A 9 16.71 -15.23 -6.56
C GLY A 9 15.22 -14.91 -6.57
N PHE A 10 14.85 -13.66 -6.28
CA PHE A 10 13.46 -13.26 -6.10
C PHE A 10 12.90 -12.54 -7.32
N GLY A 11 11.76 -13.03 -7.83
CA GLY A 11 10.92 -12.33 -8.80
C GLY A 11 9.72 -11.70 -8.09
N VAL A 12 9.61 -10.35 -8.10
CA VAL A 12 8.49 -9.65 -7.49
C VAL A 12 7.42 -9.35 -8.55
N LEU A 13 6.19 -9.70 -8.25
CA LEU A 13 4.98 -9.47 -9.04
C LEU A 13 4.12 -8.47 -8.29
N ASP A 14 4.30 -7.20 -8.58
CA ASP A 14 3.56 -6.15 -7.91
C ASP A 14 2.13 -6.05 -8.49
N GLU A 15 1.14 -5.88 -7.61
CA GLU A 15 -0.29 -5.81 -7.96
C GLU A 15 -0.74 -7.00 -8.84
N VAL A 16 -0.33 -8.21 -8.47
CA VAL A 16 -0.53 -9.43 -9.29
C VAL A 16 -2.00 -9.67 -9.64
N ASN A 17 -2.94 -9.26 -8.80
CA ASN A 17 -4.38 -9.38 -9.02
C ASN A 17 -4.93 -8.42 -10.10
N MET A 18 -4.14 -7.44 -10.55
CA MET A 18 -4.52 -6.54 -11.65
C MET A 18 -4.18 -7.14 -13.03
N ALA A 19 -3.37 -8.18 -13.08
CA ALA A 19 -3.01 -8.85 -14.32
C ALA A 19 -4.20 -9.61 -14.92
N LYS A 20 -4.19 -9.78 -16.25
CA LYS A 20 -5.19 -10.59 -16.93
C LYS A 20 -4.99 -12.08 -16.61
N ASN A 21 -6.08 -12.84 -16.57
CA ASN A 21 -6.04 -14.28 -16.25
C ASN A 21 -5.12 -15.06 -17.20
N GLU A 22 -5.07 -14.70 -18.48
CA GLU A 22 -4.20 -15.33 -19.47
C GLU A 22 -2.71 -15.15 -19.14
N ALA A 23 -2.34 -13.97 -18.61
CA ALA A 23 -0.96 -13.70 -18.17
C ALA A 23 -0.64 -14.47 -16.87
N LEU A 24 -1.62 -14.62 -15.98
CA LEU A 24 -1.48 -15.37 -14.74
C LEU A 24 -1.39 -16.88 -14.97
N ALA A 25 -1.97 -17.40 -16.06
CA ALA A 25 -1.93 -18.83 -16.39
C ALA A 25 -0.50 -19.37 -16.50
N VAL A 26 0.45 -18.55 -16.93
CA VAL A 26 1.88 -18.91 -17.01
C VAL A 26 2.47 -19.20 -15.62
N LEU A 27 1.96 -18.55 -14.58
CA LEU A 27 2.46 -18.70 -13.22
C LEU A 27 2.10 -20.07 -12.60
N HIS A 28 1.03 -20.72 -13.06
CA HIS A 28 0.64 -22.02 -12.51
C HIS A 28 1.76 -23.07 -12.62
N ALA A 29 2.39 -23.16 -13.79
CA ALA A 29 3.49 -24.10 -14.00
C ALA A 29 4.81 -23.65 -13.36
N ALA A 30 5.00 -22.35 -13.17
CA ALA A 30 6.16 -21.81 -12.49
C ALA A 30 6.11 -22.02 -10.96
N LEU A 31 4.90 -21.99 -10.37
CA LEU A 31 4.70 -22.04 -8.93
C LEU A 31 4.38 -23.44 -8.38
N ASP A 32 4.19 -24.44 -9.26
CA ASP A 32 3.99 -25.83 -8.82
C ASP A 32 5.26 -26.69 -9.02
N PHE A 33 5.10 -28.00 -8.85
CA PHE A 33 6.21 -28.95 -8.95
C PHE A 33 6.93 -28.97 -10.31
N ARG A 34 6.28 -28.50 -11.37
CA ARG A 34 6.87 -28.42 -12.72
C ARG A 34 7.98 -27.39 -12.81
N ARG A 35 7.90 -26.31 -12.03
CA ARG A 35 8.91 -25.25 -11.95
C ARG A 35 9.37 -24.77 -13.32
N VAL A 36 8.43 -24.35 -14.18
CA VAL A 36 8.70 -23.97 -15.56
C VAL A 36 7.84 -22.78 -15.97
N ILE A 37 8.43 -21.87 -16.72
CA ILE A 37 7.69 -20.85 -17.50
C ILE A 37 7.58 -21.36 -18.92
N ASP A 38 6.35 -21.58 -19.37
CA ASP A 38 6.03 -22.08 -20.69
C ASP A 38 5.01 -21.14 -21.35
N VAL A 39 5.47 -20.43 -22.37
CA VAL A 39 4.64 -19.50 -23.13
C VAL A 39 4.66 -19.93 -24.60
N PRO A 40 3.50 -20.20 -25.22
CA PRO A 40 3.44 -20.61 -26.61
C PRO A 40 4.22 -19.66 -27.52
N GLY A 41 5.08 -20.21 -28.38
CA GLY A 41 5.91 -19.43 -29.32
C GLY A 41 7.21 -18.89 -28.73
N TYR A 42 7.50 -19.16 -27.47
CA TYR A 42 8.76 -18.78 -26.80
C TYR A 42 9.50 -19.99 -26.25
N GLU A 43 10.80 -19.81 -25.98
CA GLU A 43 11.61 -20.84 -25.32
C GLU A 43 11.07 -21.14 -23.90
N ARG A 44 10.91 -22.41 -23.62
CA ARG A 44 10.55 -22.90 -22.29
C ARG A 44 11.70 -22.67 -21.31
N ILE A 45 11.41 -22.06 -20.16
CA ILE A 45 12.39 -21.71 -19.15
C ILE A 45 12.17 -22.59 -17.91
N ALA A 46 13.12 -23.52 -17.64
CA ALA A 46 13.17 -24.20 -16.37
C ALA A 46 13.61 -23.23 -15.27
N LEU A 47 12.97 -23.30 -14.10
CA LEU A 47 13.33 -22.46 -12.97
C LEU A 47 14.55 -23.04 -12.25
N ASP A 48 15.50 -22.18 -11.95
CA ASP A 48 16.57 -22.47 -10.99
C ASP A 48 15.98 -22.83 -9.61
N ASP A 49 16.64 -23.73 -8.89
CA ASP A 49 16.16 -24.19 -7.58
C ASP A 49 16.06 -23.06 -6.54
N ALA A 50 16.90 -22.02 -6.65
CA ALA A 50 16.87 -20.84 -5.81
C ALA A 50 15.85 -19.79 -6.25
N ALA A 51 15.17 -19.96 -7.40
CA ALA A 51 14.14 -19.00 -7.85
C ALA A 51 12.91 -19.02 -6.94
N ARG A 52 12.49 -17.85 -6.51
CA ARG A 52 11.29 -17.61 -5.68
C ARG A 52 10.47 -16.46 -6.25
N PHE A 53 9.16 -16.50 -6.04
CA PHE A 53 8.26 -15.44 -6.49
C PHE A 53 7.52 -14.86 -5.29
N ILE A 54 7.42 -13.53 -5.27
CA ILE A 54 6.66 -12.76 -4.28
C ILE A 54 5.59 -12.02 -5.06
N GLY A 55 4.32 -12.26 -4.75
CA GLY A 55 3.21 -11.48 -5.28
C GLY A 55 2.73 -10.49 -4.24
N THR A 56 2.51 -9.23 -4.64
CA THR A 56 1.78 -8.27 -3.82
C THR A 56 0.40 -8.04 -4.41
N MET A 57 -0.59 -7.80 -3.57
CA MET A 57 -1.92 -7.41 -4.01
C MET A 57 -2.62 -6.56 -2.98
N ASN A 58 -3.49 -5.68 -3.45
CA ASN A 58 -4.47 -5.01 -2.61
C ASN A 58 -5.75 -5.85 -2.62
N TYR A 59 -6.28 -6.17 -1.44
CA TYR A 59 -7.48 -6.99 -1.27
C TYR A 59 -8.60 -6.17 -0.62
N GLY A 60 -9.85 -6.41 -1.04
CA GLY A 60 -11.03 -5.79 -0.41
C GLY A 60 -11.33 -4.34 -0.82
N TYR A 61 -10.62 -3.77 -1.79
CA TYR A 61 -10.90 -2.43 -2.31
C TYR A 61 -11.78 -2.46 -3.55
N ALA A 62 -12.62 -1.45 -3.73
CA ALA A 62 -13.43 -1.29 -4.94
C ALA A 62 -12.54 -1.27 -6.20
N GLY A 63 -12.82 -2.16 -7.15
CA GLY A 63 -12.04 -2.29 -8.40
C GLY A 63 -10.89 -3.27 -8.34
N THR A 64 -10.58 -3.89 -7.19
CA THR A 64 -9.63 -4.99 -7.13
C THR A 64 -10.28 -6.29 -7.59
N ARG A 65 -9.51 -7.11 -8.30
CA ARG A 65 -9.93 -8.46 -8.71
C ARG A 65 -9.46 -9.47 -7.68
N GLU A 66 -10.25 -10.50 -7.48
CA GLU A 66 -9.80 -11.67 -6.74
C GLU A 66 -8.90 -12.53 -7.63
N LEU A 67 -7.83 -13.04 -7.05
CA LEU A 67 -7.02 -14.05 -7.72
C LEU A 67 -7.80 -15.37 -7.80
N ASN A 68 -7.59 -16.09 -8.89
CA ASN A 68 -8.11 -17.44 -9.03
C ASN A 68 -7.62 -18.31 -7.86
N GLU A 69 -8.53 -19.06 -7.25
CA GLU A 69 -8.28 -19.93 -6.10
C GLU A 69 -7.14 -20.92 -6.36
N ALA A 70 -7.07 -21.48 -7.59
CA ALA A 70 -6.00 -22.38 -7.98
C ALA A 70 -4.62 -21.68 -8.01
N LEU A 71 -4.55 -20.37 -8.23
CA LEU A 71 -3.30 -19.61 -8.14
C LEU A 71 -2.96 -19.28 -6.68
N VAL A 72 -3.96 -18.85 -5.90
CA VAL A 72 -3.79 -18.56 -4.47
C VAL A 72 -3.25 -19.77 -3.72
N SER A 73 -3.75 -20.98 -4.02
CA SER A 73 -3.31 -22.23 -3.37
C SER A 73 -1.82 -22.56 -3.58
N ARG A 74 -1.15 -21.91 -4.53
CA ARG A 74 0.28 -22.08 -4.80
C ARG A 74 1.17 -21.08 -4.06
N PHE A 75 0.57 -20.13 -3.36
CA PHE A 75 1.29 -19.14 -2.54
C PHE A 75 1.13 -19.44 -1.05
N VAL A 76 2.12 -19.06 -0.28
CA VAL A 76 1.94 -18.80 1.15
C VAL A 76 1.40 -17.39 1.28
N VAL A 77 0.21 -17.24 1.83
CA VAL A 77 -0.43 -15.93 1.97
C VAL A 77 -0.01 -15.29 3.28
N LEU A 78 0.50 -14.06 3.20
CA LEU A 78 0.85 -13.24 4.34
C LEU A 78 -0.07 -12.01 4.34
N ASP A 79 -0.86 -11.87 5.38
CA ASP A 79 -1.68 -10.69 5.59
C ASP A 79 -0.83 -9.56 6.19
N MET A 80 -0.87 -8.40 5.54
CA MET A 80 -0.12 -7.21 5.95
C MET A 80 -1.08 -6.21 6.60
N PRO A 81 -1.12 -6.14 7.93
CA PRO A 81 -2.03 -5.24 8.62
C PRO A 81 -1.69 -3.78 8.35
N VAL A 82 -2.69 -2.91 8.53
CA VAL A 82 -2.47 -1.45 8.54
C VAL A 82 -1.46 -1.12 9.63
N ILE A 83 -0.57 -0.16 9.35
CA ILE A 83 0.48 0.26 10.28
C ILE A 83 -0.13 0.69 11.63
N SER A 84 0.39 0.16 12.73
CA SER A 84 -0.03 0.57 14.07
C SER A 84 0.46 1.96 14.41
N GLN A 85 -0.21 2.64 15.35
CA GLN A 85 0.18 3.97 15.83
C GLN A 85 1.64 3.99 16.33
N GLU A 86 2.07 2.96 17.06
CA GLU A 86 3.45 2.85 17.54
C GLU A 86 4.47 2.74 16.39
N ASN A 87 4.19 1.90 15.41
CA ASN A 87 5.06 1.73 14.25
C ASN A 87 5.07 2.98 13.36
N LEU A 88 3.93 3.67 13.25
CA LEU A 88 3.87 4.94 12.54
C LEU A 88 4.73 6.00 13.22
N ARG A 89 4.69 6.12 14.54
CA ARG A 89 5.60 7.03 15.29
C ARG A 89 7.08 6.73 15.01
N LYS A 90 7.47 5.45 15.04
CA LYS A 90 8.85 5.03 14.72
C LYS A 90 9.22 5.39 13.28
N LEU A 91 8.30 5.19 12.34
CA LEU A 91 8.49 5.55 10.93
C LEU A 91 8.69 7.06 10.78
N LEU A 92 7.81 7.87 11.40
CA LEU A 92 7.90 9.33 11.33
C LEU A 92 9.19 9.86 11.94
N ALA A 93 9.58 9.38 13.12
CA ALA A 93 10.83 9.77 13.77
C ALA A 93 12.07 9.44 12.92
N ARG A 94 12.04 8.34 12.18
CA ARG A 94 13.14 7.94 11.29
C ARG A 94 13.17 8.72 9.98
N SER A 95 11.99 8.97 9.40
CA SER A 95 11.86 9.62 8.07
C SER A 95 11.95 11.13 8.14
N PHE A 96 11.57 11.72 9.29
CA PHE A 96 11.51 13.17 9.51
C PHE A 96 12.21 13.52 10.84
N PRO A 97 13.56 13.48 10.91
CA PRO A 97 14.31 13.69 12.14
C PRO A 97 14.08 15.07 12.79
N GLU A 98 13.77 16.09 11.96
CA GLU A 98 13.51 17.46 12.42
C GLU A 98 12.05 17.66 12.90
N LEU A 99 11.19 16.67 12.70
CA LEU A 99 9.81 16.73 13.16
C LEU A 99 9.76 16.61 14.68
N GLN A 100 9.22 17.64 15.36
CA GLN A 100 9.06 17.61 16.80
C GLN A 100 8.22 16.40 17.25
N ALA A 101 8.60 15.76 18.35
CA ALA A 101 7.93 14.56 18.86
C ALA A 101 6.40 14.76 19.07
N LYS A 102 6.00 15.97 19.49
CA LYS A 102 4.59 16.34 19.65
C LYS A 102 3.82 16.19 18.33
N TRP A 103 4.41 16.65 17.22
CA TRP A 103 3.76 16.56 15.91
C TRP A 103 3.72 15.11 15.39
N ALA A 104 4.80 14.34 15.60
CA ALA A 104 4.82 12.93 15.25
C ALA A 104 3.70 12.15 15.99
N GLU A 105 3.46 12.48 17.25
CA GLU A 105 2.35 11.90 18.03
C GLU A 105 1.01 12.29 17.44
N GLN A 106 0.77 13.58 17.17
CA GLN A 106 -0.51 14.04 16.63
C GLN A 106 -0.81 13.49 15.24
N PHE A 107 0.20 13.32 14.37
CA PHE A 107 0.03 12.65 13.08
C PHE A 107 -0.28 11.16 13.23
N ALA A 108 0.34 10.49 14.19
CA ALA A 108 0.04 9.09 14.48
C ALA A 108 -1.38 8.90 15.05
N GLU A 109 -1.81 9.79 15.92
CA GLU A 109 -3.18 9.81 16.45
C GLU A 109 -4.20 10.14 15.34
N LEU A 110 -3.92 11.11 14.46
CA LEU A 110 -4.76 11.42 13.31
C LEU A 110 -4.96 10.19 12.43
N PHE A 111 -3.88 9.49 12.13
CA PHE A 111 -3.95 8.28 11.29
C PHE A 111 -4.77 7.17 11.94
N ASP A 112 -4.67 7.01 13.27
CA ASP A 112 -5.50 6.06 14.03
C ASP A 112 -6.98 6.47 14.06
N ASP A 113 -7.29 7.76 14.20
CA ASP A 113 -8.66 8.27 14.10
C ASP A 113 -9.28 8.01 12.72
N LEU A 114 -8.52 8.26 11.64
CA LEU A 114 -8.96 7.95 10.27
C LEU A 114 -9.17 6.44 10.09
N ARG A 115 -8.28 5.60 10.64
CA ARG A 115 -8.43 4.15 10.61
C ARG A 115 -9.72 3.69 11.27
N ARG A 116 -10.03 4.19 12.48
CA ARG A 116 -11.27 3.87 13.19
C ARG A 116 -12.50 4.29 12.41
N LYS A 117 -12.47 5.47 11.78
CA LYS A 117 -13.55 5.93 10.91
C LYS A 117 -13.76 5.04 9.69
N CYS A 118 -12.68 4.50 9.10
CA CYS A 118 -12.77 3.51 8.04
C CYS A 118 -13.36 2.19 8.54
N GLU A 119 -12.92 1.70 9.70
CA GLU A 119 -13.44 0.47 10.33
C GLU A 119 -14.93 0.57 10.65
N ASN A 120 -15.39 1.76 11.05
CA ASN A 120 -16.80 2.06 11.30
C ASN A 120 -17.61 2.35 10.01
N ALA A 121 -16.99 2.26 8.83
CA ALA A 121 -17.59 2.59 7.54
C ALA A 121 -18.11 4.05 7.43
N GLU A 122 -17.57 4.99 8.24
CA GLU A 122 -17.89 6.41 8.16
C GLU A 122 -17.21 7.10 6.98
N ILE A 123 -16.01 6.63 6.61
CA ILE A 123 -15.22 7.10 5.47
C ILE A 123 -14.63 5.91 4.72
N SER A 124 -14.29 6.12 3.46
CA SER A 124 -13.62 5.09 2.65
C SER A 124 -12.14 4.95 3.02
N THR A 125 -11.56 3.80 2.68
CA THR A 125 -10.13 3.53 2.90
C THR A 125 -9.19 4.44 2.10
N LYS A 126 -9.71 5.22 1.13
CA LYS A 126 -8.92 6.19 0.35
C LYS A 126 -8.33 7.31 1.22
N ALA A 127 -9.02 7.68 2.29
CA ALA A 127 -8.53 8.68 3.25
C ALA A 127 -7.44 8.12 4.17
N LEU A 128 -7.36 6.79 4.32
CA LEU A 128 -6.33 6.10 5.08
C LEU A 128 -5.08 5.84 4.22
N ASP A 129 -4.49 6.90 3.71
CA ASP A 129 -3.34 6.85 2.80
C ASP A 129 -2.05 7.26 3.50
N LEU A 130 -1.24 6.27 3.91
CA LEU A 130 0.07 6.51 4.54
C LEU A 130 1.01 7.27 3.61
N ARG A 131 0.99 6.99 2.30
CA ARG A 131 1.82 7.69 1.31
C ARG A 131 1.41 9.16 1.23
N GLY A 132 0.10 9.43 1.30
CA GLY A 132 -0.44 10.79 1.34
C GLY A 132 0.01 11.56 2.58
N LEU A 133 0.02 10.92 3.75
CA LEU A 133 0.54 11.51 4.98
C LEU A 133 2.04 11.84 4.86
N LEU A 134 2.86 10.87 4.42
CA LEU A 134 4.30 11.09 4.25
C LEU A 134 4.60 12.19 3.20
N SER A 135 3.82 12.23 2.11
CA SER A 135 3.93 13.28 1.10
C SER A 135 3.57 14.66 1.66
N ALA A 136 2.54 14.75 2.51
CA ALA A 136 2.18 16.00 3.18
C ALA A 136 3.34 16.50 4.08
N LEU A 137 3.96 15.61 4.84
CA LEU A 137 5.11 15.96 5.68
C LEU A 137 6.30 16.44 4.87
N HIS A 138 6.62 15.79 3.76
CA HIS A 138 7.66 16.27 2.84
C HIS A 138 7.34 17.65 2.22
N LEU A 139 6.07 17.95 1.96
CA LEU A 139 5.66 19.28 1.49
C LEU A 139 5.87 20.34 2.59
N ILE A 140 5.58 20.00 3.85
CA ILE A 140 5.83 20.88 5.00
C ILE A 140 7.33 21.18 5.13
N GLU A 141 8.20 20.16 5.07
CA GLU A 141 9.65 20.34 5.08
C GLU A 141 10.16 21.27 3.97
N LYS A 142 9.45 21.31 2.84
CA LYS A 142 9.76 22.22 1.71
C LYS A 142 9.14 23.60 1.84
N GLY A 143 8.51 23.91 2.97
CA GLY A 143 7.94 25.21 3.27
C GLY A 143 6.50 25.43 2.80
N ILE A 144 5.79 24.39 2.38
CA ILE A 144 4.34 24.46 2.14
C ILE A 144 3.62 24.54 3.49
N SER A 145 2.59 25.38 3.58
CA SER A 145 1.80 25.49 4.81
C SER A 145 1.24 24.12 5.23
N THR A 146 1.23 23.84 6.54
CA THR A 146 0.68 22.59 7.08
C THR A 146 -0.76 22.35 6.61
N GLY A 147 -1.55 23.43 6.54
CA GLY A 147 -2.94 23.36 6.06
C GLY A 147 -3.05 22.90 4.61
N ASP A 148 -2.24 23.46 3.72
CA ASP A 148 -2.27 23.10 2.30
C ASP A 148 -1.68 21.72 2.06
N ALA A 149 -0.59 21.39 2.75
CA ALA A 149 0.05 20.07 2.65
C ALA A 149 -0.92 18.95 3.06
N LEU A 150 -1.64 19.08 4.19
CA LEU A 150 -2.62 18.10 4.63
C LEU A 150 -3.86 18.05 3.73
N ARG A 151 -4.27 19.19 3.18
CA ARG A 151 -5.34 19.22 2.18
C ARG A 151 -4.95 18.40 0.94
N LEU A 152 -3.75 18.60 0.41
CA LEU A 152 -3.25 17.92 -0.78
C LEU A 152 -2.98 16.42 -0.51
N GLY A 153 -2.35 16.09 0.61
CA GLY A 153 -1.92 14.74 0.92
C GLY A 153 -3.01 13.82 1.45
N ILE A 154 -4.02 14.38 2.16
CA ILE A 154 -5.04 13.59 2.86
C ILE A 154 -6.45 13.98 2.41
N ILE A 155 -6.88 15.22 2.64
CA ILE A 155 -8.29 15.62 2.53
C ILE A 155 -8.81 15.45 1.09
N ASN A 156 -8.02 15.84 0.09
CA ASN A 156 -8.41 15.74 -1.33
C ASN A 156 -8.46 14.30 -1.87
N LYS A 157 -8.03 13.31 -1.09
CA LYS A 157 -8.17 11.89 -1.45
C LYS A 157 -9.62 11.39 -1.31
N ALA A 158 -10.42 12.06 -0.50
CA ALA A 158 -11.86 11.85 -0.43
C ALA A 158 -12.55 12.66 -1.53
N PHE A 159 -13.15 11.98 -2.52
CA PHE A 159 -13.79 12.64 -3.66
C PHE A 159 -15.23 13.05 -3.34
N GLU A 160 -15.94 12.29 -2.50
CA GLU A 160 -17.28 12.60 -2.06
C GLU A 160 -17.28 13.82 -1.13
N PRO A 161 -18.11 14.84 -1.35
CA PRO A 161 -18.09 16.08 -0.55
C PRO A 161 -18.35 15.85 0.94
N PHE A 162 -19.27 14.96 1.28
CA PHE A 162 -19.59 14.63 2.67
C PHE A 162 -18.41 13.91 3.35
N GLU A 163 -17.86 12.90 2.70
CA GLU A 163 -16.68 12.19 3.20
C GLU A 163 -15.49 13.13 3.37
N ARG A 164 -15.26 14.02 2.39
CA ARG A 164 -14.19 15.02 2.45
C ARG A 164 -14.33 15.93 3.65
N GLN A 165 -15.56 16.31 4.01
CA GLN A 165 -15.80 17.12 5.20
C GLN A 165 -15.47 16.33 6.47
N LEU A 166 -15.89 15.06 6.60
CA LEU A 166 -15.57 14.21 7.75
C LEU A 166 -14.06 14.03 7.93
N VAL A 167 -13.33 13.84 6.81
CA VAL A 167 -11.86 13.74 6.82
C VAL A 167 -11.25 15.07 7.24
N ALA A 168 -11.72 16.18 6.70
CA ALA A 168 -11.24 17.52 7.07
C ALA A 168 -11.47 17.80 8.56
N ASP A 169 -12.62 17.47 9.10
CA ASP A 169 -12.95 17.66 10.51
C ASP A 169 -12.02 16.84 11.42
N ALA A 170 -11.73 15.58 11.03
CA ALA A 170 -10.76 14.74 11.75
C ALA A 170 -9.35 15.34 11.72
N VAL A 171 -8.91 15.82 10.57
CA VAL A 171 -7.59 16.48 10.40
C VAL A 171 -7.50 17.72 11.27
N TRP A 172 -8.48 18.63 11.19
CA TRP A 172 -8.44 19.91 11.90
C TRP A 172 -8.70 19.79 13.40
N ALA A 173 -9.30 18.71 13.86
CA ALA A 173 -9.42 18.40 15.28
C ALA A 173 -8.06 18.08 15.93
N ARG A 174 -7.14 17.50 15.16
CA ARG A 174 -5.79 17.10 15.65
C ARG A 174 -4.72 18.12 15.31
N ILE A 175 -4.77 18.67 14.12
CA ILE A 175 -3.71 19.54 13.60
C ILE A 175 -4.32 20.89 13.20
N PRO A 176 -4.12 21.94 13.98
CA PRO A 176 -4.62 23.27 13.66
C PRO A 176 -4.08 23.77 12.32
N ARG A 177 -4.93 24.48 11.55
CA ARG A 177 -4.56 25.05 10.24
C ARG A 177 -3.37 26.00 10.30
N SER A 178 -3.15 26.64 11.46
CA SER A 178 -2.08 27.58 11.74
C SER A 178 -0.82 26.94 12.34
N ALA A 179 -0.73 25.62 12.37
CA ALA A 179 0.48 24.94 12.84
C ALA A 179 1.61 25.20 11.82
N SER A 180 2.61 25.96 12.24
CA SER A 180 3.86 26.27 11.50
C SER A 180 5.00 25.47 12.10
#